data_598fefeb3f09c04fa936fd1cf242626c
#
_entry.id   598fefeb3f09c04fa936fd1cf242626c
#
_cell.length_a   1.000
_cell.length_b   1.000
_cell.length_c   1.000
_cell.angle_alpha   90.00
_cell.angle_beta   90.00
_cell.angle_gamma   90.00
#
_symmetry.space_group_name_H-M   'P 1'
#
loop_
_entity.id
_entity.type
_entity.pdbx_description
1 polymer ?
#
loop_
_entity_poly.entity_id
_entity_poly.type
_entity_poly.pdbx_seq_one_letter_code
_entity_poly.pdbx_strand_id
1 'polypeptide(L)'
;MKECMRELKAYKAAMQFLPSGCLAAEAEAEKQEKLSVEMIGSQTGPMSCSEQTELFVRASGQKTGMVYTQKLDANASDVIAQALTNSEDSAAKKAEPMAAADYWEMDEAKDSNYDQAKTLVSIETLKNKAKTLAGQLEESFGCQVRLNLSQTILTMGIVNTNNIEETASVCRFAAEAAADGYEGYACALTLDELSPEPFIHDFSNRRFLDMPTILAEPGVYRAVLSSQAVNNILITAWQMFTAKRARSGATPLAGKENKKIFSDCIT
;
A
#
# COMPACT_ATOMS: atom_id res chain seq x y z
N MET A 1 16.43 2.11 4.66
CA MET A 1 16.47 1.26 5.87
C MET A 1 17.11 1.96 7.07
N LYS A 2 18.36 2.49 6.99
CA LYS A 2 19.03 3.12 8.16
C LYS A 2 18.33 4.38 8.70
N GLU A 3 17.66 5.16 7.86
CA GLU A 3 17.00 6.41 8.30
C GLU A 3 15.71 6.14 9.07
N CYS A 4 14.84 5.27 8.57
CA CYS A 4 13.61 4.89 9.25
C CYS A 4 13.89 4.30 10.66
N MET A 5 14.98 3.55 10.78
CA MET A 5 15.47 3.01 12.08
C MET A 5 16.07 4.07 12.99
N ARG A 6 16.48 5.21 12.47
CA ARG A 6 17.06 6.28 13.30
C ARG A 6 15.98 6.92 14.18
N GLU A 7 14.83 7.23 13.61
CA GLU A 7 13.69 7.78 14.33
C GLU A 7 13.17 6.77 15.35
N LEU A 8 13.03 5.50 14.96
CA LEU A 8 12.55 4.44 15.84
C LEU A 8 13.48 4.14 17.02
N LYS A 9 14.79 4.41 16.90
CA LYS A 9 15.73 4.25 18.04
C LYS A 9 15.37 5.13 19.22
N ALA A 10 14.93 6.37 18.97
CA ALA A 10 14.50 7.26 20.03
C ALA A 10 13.26 6.71 20.76
N TYR A 11 12.31 6.15 20.00
CA TYR A 11 11.11 5.52 20.56
C TYR A 11 11.46 4.24 21.34
N LYS A 12 12.34 3.40 20.82
CA LYS A 12 12.83 2.21 21.53
C LYS A 12 13.47 2.57 22.86
N ALA A 13 14.29 3.62 22.89
CA ALA A 13 14.89 4.10 24.13
C ALA A 13 13.83 4.66 25.10
N ALA A 14 12.85 5.43 24.60
CA ALA A 14 11.78 5.98 25.42
C ALA A 14 10.87 4.89 26.01
N MET A 15 10.68 3.78 25.30
CA MET A 15 9.87 2.63 25.76
C MET A 15 10.47 1.90 26.97
N GLN A 16 11.74 2.13 27.29
CA GLN A 16 12.34 1.62 28.53
C GLN A 16 11.84 2.39 29.78
N PHE A 17 11.26 3.59 29.58
CA PHE A 17 10.81 4.48 30.65
C PHE A 17 9.38 4.95 30.33
N LEU A 18 8.43 4.03 30.31
CA LEU A 18 7.05 4.34 29.98
C LEU A 18 6.41 5.32 30.96
N PRO A 19 5.52 6.22 30.49
CA PRO A 19 4.75 7.09 31.38
C PRO A 19 3.89 6.29 32.36
N SER A 20 3.58 6.89 33.51
CA SER A 20 2.72 6.26 34.50
C SER A 20 1.38 5.85 33.90
N GLY A 21 0.94 4.62 34.14
CA GLY A 21 -0.29 4.06 33.57
C GLY A 21 -0.16 3.48 32.16
N CYS A 22 0.98 3.66 31.47
CA CYS A 22 1.26 3.00 30.23
C CYS A 22 1.82 1.58 30.48
N LEU A 23 1.15 0.57 29.92
CA LEU A 23 1.56 -0.85 30.07
C LEU A 23 2.36 -1.34 28.87
N ALA A 24 2.09 -0.78 27.70
CA ALA A 24 2.76 -1.13 26.46
C ALA A 24 2.77 0.03 25.47
N ALA A 25 3.78 0.10 24.63
CA ALA A 25 3.88 1.07 23.53
C ALA A 25 4.49 0.42 22.29
N GLU A 26 4.13 0.97 21.13
CA GLU A 26 4.61 0.57 19.82
C GLU A 26 4.76 1.81 18.95
N ALA A 27 5.85 1.88 18.19
CA ALA A 27 6.08 2.91 17.21
C ALA A 27 6.38 2.26 15.85
N GLU A 28 5.69 2.73 14.84
CA GLU A 28 5.85 2.33 13.46
C GLU A 28 6.24 3.56 12.64
N ALA A 29 7.30 3.45 11.84
CA ALA A 29 7.73 4.48 10.92
C ALA A 29 7.54 3.97 9.49
N GLU A 30 6.92 4.79 8.66
CA GLU A 30 6.74 4.55 7.24
C GLU A 30 7.46 5.66 6.45
N LYS A 31 8.40 5.27 5.59
CA LYS A 31 9.06 6.17 4.64
C LYS A 31 8.70 5.79 3.23
N GLN A 32 8.09 6.71 2.50
CA GLN A 32 7.80 6.57 1.09
C GLN A 32 8.71 7.49 0.27
N GLU A 33 9.41 6.91 -0.68
CA GLU A 33 10.18 7.62 -1.71
C GLU A 33 9.54 7.32 -3.07
N LYS A 34 9.21 8.36 -3.82
CA LYS A 34 8.57 8.22 -5.14
C LYS A 34 9.29 9.05 -6.19
N LEU A 35 9.60 8.43 -7.31
CA LEU A 35 10.10 9.06 -8.53
C LEU A 35 9.08 8.83 -9.64
N SER A 36 8.73 9.88 -10.40
CA SER A 36 7.80 9.73 -11.52
C SER A 36 8.20 10.57 -12.73
N VAL A 37 7.84 10.06 -13.90
CA VAL A 37 8.05 10.70 -15.21
C VAL A 37 6.76 10.58 -16.00
N GLU A 38 6.27 11.70 -16.53
CA GLU A 38 5.17 11.72 -17.47
C GLU A 38 5.68 11.84 -18.91
N MET A 39 5.06 11.10 -19.83
CA MET A 39 5.24 11.22 -21.26
C MET A 39 3.92 11.63 -21.90
N ILE A 40 3.98 12.54 -22.86
CA ILE A 40 2.83 12.94 -23.70
C ILE A 40 3.26 12.75 -25.14
N GLY A 41 2.91 11.62 -25.70
CA GLY A 41 3.49 11.17 -26.94
C GLY A 41 5.02 10.98 -26.80
N SER A 42 5.76 11.50 -27.76
CA SER A 42 7.23 11.46 -27.74
C SER A 42 7.88 12.51 -26.79
N GLN A 43 7.09 13.41 -26.23
CA GLN A 43 7.59 14.51 -25.38
C GLN A 43 7.63 14.11 -23.92
N THR A 44 8.74 14.46 -23.24
CA THR A 44 8.83 14.32 -21.80
C THR A 44 8.06 15.45 -21.14
N GLY A 45 7.07 15.11 -20.32
CA GLY A 45 6.29 16.01 -19.51
C GLY A 45 6.93 16.23 -18.11
N PRO A 46 6.11 16.52 -17.10
CA PRO A 46 6.57 16.69 -15.74
C PRO A 46 7.32 15.49 -15.17
N MET A 47 8.31 15.78 -14.36
CA MET A 47 9.04 14.81 -13.56
C MET A 47 8.96 15.22 -12.10
N SER A 48 8.78 14.29 -11.20
CA SER A 48 8.75 14.57 -9.77
C SER A 48 9.53 13.56 -8.96
N CYS A 49 10.13 14.04 -7.88
CA CYS A 49 10.71 13.21 -6.83
C CYS A 49 10.14 13.69 -5.51
N SER A 50 9.61 12.80 -4.71
CA SER A 50 9.06 13.12 -3.40
C SER A 50 9.52 12.10 -2.37
N GLU A 51 9.68 12.58 -1.15
CA GLU A 51 9.96 11.78 0.03
C GLU A 51 9.01 12.20 1.13
N GLN A 52 8.42 11.22 1.80
CA GLN A 52 7.52 11.44 2.93
C GLN A 52 7.84 10.41 4.00
N THR A 53 7.88 10.85 5.25
CA THR A 53 8.03 9.96 6.40
C THR A 53 6.92 10.23 7.38
N GLU A 54 6.33 9.16 7.90
CA GLU A 54 5.22 9.18 8.84
C GLU A 54 5.53 8.29 10.03
N LEU A 55 5.04 8.71 11.20
CA LEU A 55 5.15 7.96 12.44
C LEU A 55 3.76 7.69 13.01
N PHE A 56 3.53 6.44 13.33
CA PHE A 56 2.37 5.97 14.09
C PHE A 56 2.86 5.48 15.43
N VAL A 57 2.33 6.05 16.49
CA VAL A 57 2.69 5.65 17.86
C VAL A 57 1.43 5.22 18.58
N ARG A 58 1.45 4.01 19.12
CA ARG A 58 0.39 3.47 19.96
C ARG A 58 0.88 3.33 21.39
N ALA A 59 0.05 3.67 22.35
CA ALA A 59 0.30 3.45 23.76
C ALA A 59 -0.94 2.86 24.41
N SER A 60 -0.76 1.87 25.25
CA SER A 60 -1.83 1.12 25.90
C SER A 60 -1.69 1.18 27.41
N GLY A 61 -2.77 1.56 28.07
CA GLY A 61 -3.04 1.34 29.48
C GLY A 61 -4.25 0.39 29.60
N GLN A 62 -5.38 0.88 30.13
CA GLN A 62 -6.65 0.16 30.10
C GLN A 62 -7.25 0.09 28.69
N LYS A 63 -6.96 1.09 27.88
CA LYS A 63 -7.33 1.20 26.45
C LYS A 63 -6.09 1.52 25.65
N THR A 64 -6.20 1.46 24.31
CA THR A 64 -5.15 1.89 23.39
C THR A 64 -5.52 3.22 22.75
N GLY A 65 -4.60 4.16 22.81
CA GLY A 65 -4.63 5.40 22.04
C GLY A 65 -3.49 5.43 21.03
N MET A 66 -3.59 6.37 20.10
CA MET A 66 -2.59 6.53 19.06
C MET A 66 -2.33 8.00 18.72
N VAL A 67 -1.14 8.25 18.21
CA VAL A 67 -0.72 9.50 17.59
C VAL A 67 -0.18 9.18 16.21
N TYR A 68 -0.60 9.97 15.24
CA TYR A 68 0.00 10.04 13.92
C TYR A 68 0.74 11.37 13.80
N THR A 69 1.97 11.35 13.32
CA THR A 69 2.76 12.56 13.15
C THR A 69 3.76 12.44 11.99
N GLN A 70 4.00 13.57 11.32
CA GLN A 70 5.09 13.74 10.35
C GLN A 70 6.26 14.54 10.96
N LYS A 71 6.15 14.94 12.23
CA LYS A 71 7.22 15.62 12.97
C LYS A 71 8.17 14.60 13.55
N LEU A 72 9.24 14.31 12.83
CA LEU A 72 10.22 13.29 13.19
C LEU A 72 11.15 13.74 14.35
N ASP A 73 11.24 15.04 14.61
CA ASP A 73 12.03 15.65 15.68
C ASP A 73 11.27 15.78 17.01
N ALA A 74 10.03 15.29 17.06
CA ALA A 74 9.26 15.30 18.31
C ALA A 74 9.91 14.38 19.37
N ASN A 75 9.83 14.81 20.63
CA ASN A 75 10.33 14.00 21.75
C ASN A 75 9.50 12.68 21.85
N ALA A 76 10.16 11.55 21.71
CA ALA A 76 9.50 10.25 21.69
C ALA A 76 8.69 9.96 22.97
N SER A 77 9.18 10.37 24.14
CA SER A 77 8.46 10.20 25.40
C SER A 77 7.17 11.03 25.45
N ASP A 78 7.20 12.25 24.91
CA ASP A 78 6.03 13.13 24.87
C ASP A 78 4.97 12.58 23.90
N VAL A 79 5.41 12.04 22.77
CA VAL A 79 4.50 11.42 21.78
C VAL A 79 3.85 10.15 22.35
N ILE A 80 4.60 9.32 23.08
CA ILE A 80 4.05 8.14 23.78
C ILE A 80 3.05 8.58 24.86
N ALA A 81 3.36 9.61 25.63
CA ALA A 81 2.45 10.15 26.64
C ALA A 81 1.18 10.72 26.01
N GLN A 82 1.29 11.42 24.89
CA GLN A 82 0.15 11.92 24.12
C GLN A 82 -0.71 10.76 23.57
N ALA A 83 -0.10 9.71 23.04
CA ALA A 83 -0.82 8.53 22.59
C ALA A 83 -1.60 7.88 23.75
N LEU A 84 -1.00 7.79 24.94
CA LEU A 84 -1.68 7.29 26.14
C LEU A 84 -2.87 8.18 26.52
N THR A 85 -2.69 9.50 26.53
CA THR A 85 -3.80 10.45 26.80
C THR A 85 -4.95 10.29 25.81
N ASN A 86 -4.64 10.14 24.53
CA ASN A 86 -5.65 9.91 23.49
C ASN A 86 -6.42 8.58 23.70
N SER A 87 -5.91 7.66 24.52
CA SER A 87 -6.62 6.42 24.84
C SER A 87 -7.89 6.67 25.68
N GLU A 88 -7.95 7.76 26.44
CA GLU A 88 -9.12 8.10 27.25
C GLU A 88 -10.36 8.36 26.39
N ASP A 89 -10.17 8.97 25.21
CA ASP A 89 -11.22 9.26 24.23
C ASP A 89 -11.55 8.06 23.33
N SER A 90 -10.81 6.95 23.46
CA SER A 90 -11.04 5.77 22.65
C SER A 90 -12.37 5.11 22.95
N ALA A 91 -13.18 4.84 21.93
CA ALA A 91 -14.40 4.06 22.02
C ALA A 91 -14.16 2.57 22.34
N ALA A 92 -12.93 2.09 22.25
CA ALA A 92 -12.55 0.72 22.56
C ALA A 92 -12.75 0.43 24.05
N LYS A 93 -13.30 -0.75 24.37
CA LYS A 93 -13.53 -1.17 25.76
C LYS A 93 -12.31 -1.77 26.44
N LYS A 94 -11.33 -2.19 25.65
CA LYS A 94 -10.10 -2.86 26.11
C LYS A 94 -8.91 -2.39 25.27
N ALA A 95 -7.71 -2.51 25.84
CA ALA A 95 -6.48 -2.32 25.10
C ALA A 95 -6.35 -3.31 23.94
N GLU A 96 -5.83 -2.84 22.83
CA GLU A 96 -5.43 -3.69 21.71
C GLU A 96 -4.03 -4.27 22.02
N PRO A 97 -3.78 -5.57 21.72
CA PRO A 97 -2.45 -6.14 21.92
C PRO A 97 -1.45 -5.47 20.96
N MET A 98 -0.23 -5.27 21.43
CA MET A 98 0.90 -4.92 20.58
C MET A 98 1.41 -6.17 19.85
N ALA A 99 2.12 -5.97 18.74
CA ALA A 99 2.73 -7.08 18.01
C ALA A 99 3.64 -7.90 18.92
N ALA A 100 3.58 -9.22 18.84
CA ALA A 100 4.41 -10.17 19.59
C ALA A 100 5.21 -11.04 18.60
N ALA A 101 6.33 -11.56 19.04
CA ALA A 101 7.26 -12.32 18.19
C ALA A 101 6.60 -13.54 17.51
N ASP A 102 5.70 -14.22 18.20
CA ASP A 102 4.92 -15.34 17.69
C ASP A 102 3.86 -14.96 16.65
N TYR A 103 3.56 -13.68 16.52
CA TYR A 103 2.64 -13.17 15.50
C TYR A 103 3.26 -13.15 14.09
N TRP A 104 4.59 -13.25 14.02
CA TRP A 104 5.39 -13.16 12.78
C TRP A 104 6.06 -14.48 12.40
N GLU A 105 5.61 -15.62 12.97
CA GLU A 105 5.88 -16.92 12.36
C GLU A 105 5.15 -17.02 11.00
N MET A 106 5.40 -16.06 10.16
CA MET A 106 5.31 -16.28 8.73
C MET A 106 6.45 -17.24 8.42
N ASP A 107 6.08 -18.43 7.90
CA ASP A 107 7.01 -19.35 7.29
C ASP A 107 8.17 -18.55 6.67
N GLU A 108 9.39 -19.01 6.87
CA GLU A 108 10.64 -18.46 6.32
C GLU A 108 10.62 -18.46 4.77
N ALA A 109 9.56 -18.00 4.16
CA ALA A 109 9.61 -17.47 2.82
C ALA A 109 10.49 -16.24 2.94
N LYS A 110 11.81 -16.48 2.93
CA LYS A 110 12.84 -15.49 2.62
C LYS A 110 12.50 -14.93 1.25
N ASP A 111 11.45 -14.15 1.20
CA ASP A 111 11.13 -13.40 0.01
C ASP A 111 12.20 -12.33 -0.09
N SER A 112 13.25 -12.66 -0.88
CA SER A 112 14.42 -11.82 -1.14
C SER A 112 14.06 -10.39 -1.57
N ASN A 113 12.77 -10.13 -1.85
CA ASN A 113 12.25 -8.83 -2.21
C ASN A 113 12.08 -7.89 -1.01
N TYR A 114 12.00 -8.40 0.23
CA TYR A 114 11.82 -7.58 1.42
C TYR A 114 13.13 -7.20 2.12
N ASP A 115 14.18 -8.02 1.98
CA ASP A 115 15.45 -7.86 2.72
C ASP A 115 16.50 -7.00 2.01
N GLN A 116 16.32 -6.67 0.74
CA GLN A 116 17.28 -5.87 -0.01
C GLN A 116 17.02 -4.38 0.17
N ALA A 117 18.09 -3.64 0.50
CA ALA A 117 18.03 -2.18 0.47
C ALA A 117 17.62 -1.70 -0.93
N LYS A 118 16.44 -1.12 -1.02
CA LYS A 118 15.91 -0.59 -2.27
C LYS A 118 16.37 0.84 -2.45
N THR A 119 16.69 1.20 -3.70
CA THR A 119 17.09 2.57 -4.08
C THR A 119 16.29 3.00 -5.30
N LEU A 120 15.99 4.28 -5.39
CA LEU A 120 15.41 4.84 -6.59
C LEU A 120 16.40 4.67 -7.77
N VAL A 121 15.86 4.26 -8.91
CA VAL A 121 16.63 4.31 -10.15
C VAL A 121 16.95 5.77 -10.53
N SER A 122 17.92 5.97 -11.43
CA SER A 122 18.16 7.32 -11.93
C SER A 122 16.94 7.83 -12.70
N ILE A 123 16.68 9.14 -12.64
CA ILE A 123 15.61 9.76 -13.40
C ILE A 123 15.75 9.48 -14.91
N GLU A 124 16.98 9.42 -15.40
CA GLU A 124 17.26 9.12 -16.80
C GLU A 124 16.89 7.67 -17.16
N THR A 125 17.16 6.72 -16.27
CA THR A 125 16.74 5.31 -16.44
C THR A 125 15.22 5.20 -16.55
N LEU A 126 14.51 5.86 -15.62
CA LEU A 126 13.03 5.84 -15.61
C LEU A 126 12.45 6.52 -16.86
N LYS A 127 13.03 7.66 -17.27
CA LYS A 127 12.66 8.40 -18.48
C LYS A 127 12.85 7.59 -19.75
N ASN A 128 13.98 6.89 -19.89
CA ASN A 128 14.27 6.06 -21.06
C ASN A 128 13.27 4.91 -21.16
N LYS A 129 12.93 4.25 -20.05
CA LYS A 129 11.89 3.21 -20.04
C LYS A 129 10.52 3.79 -20.37
N ALA A 130 10.15 4.95 -19.80
CA ALA A 130 8.89 5.62 -20.08
C ALA A 130 8.77 5.97 -21.57
N LYS A 131 9.83 6.51 -22.18
CA LYS A 131 9.88 6.83 -23.61
C LYS A 131 9.70 5.59 -24.48
N THR A 132 10.39 4.50 -24.15
CA THR A 132 10.26 3.23 -24.89
C THR A 132 8.84 2.68 -24.79
N LEU A 133 8.29 2.64 -23.59
CA LEU A 133 6.93 2.12 -23.34
C LEU A 133 5.87 2.98 -24.04
N ALA A 134 5.97 4.31 -23.92
CA ALA A 134 5.04 5.22 -24.60
C ALA A 134 5.07 5.03 -26.13
N GLY A 135 6.26 4.92 -26.73
CA GLY A 135 6.39 4.68 -28.17
C GLY A 135 5.76 3.35 -28.62
N GLN A 136 5.97 2.27 -27.86
CA GLN A 136 5.35 0.97 -28.15
C GLN A 136 3.81 1.02 -28.05
N LEU A 137 3.29 1.76 -27.07
CA LEU A 137 1.85 1.95 -26.92
C LEU A 137 1.26 2.82 -28.03
N GLU A 138 1.93 3.91 -28.45
CA GLU A 138 1.50 4.75 -29.57
C GLU A 138 1.46 3.98 -30.88
N GLU A 139 2.47 3.17 -31.16
CA GLU A 139 2.51 2.30 -32.33
C GLU A 139 1.32 1.31 -32.32
N SER A 140 1.03 0.73 -31.18
CA SER A 140 -0.04 -0.27 -31.04
C SER A 140 -1.44 0.33 -31.06
N PHE A 141 -1.60 1.52 -30.46
CA PHE A 141 -2.91 2.20 -30.34
C PHE A 141 -3.26 3.04 -31.58
N GLY A 142 -2.24 3.44 -32.34
CA GLY A 142 -2.43 4.32 -33.50
C GLY A 142 -2.81 5.75 -33.12
N CYS A 143 -2.64 6.15 -31.87
CA CYS A 143 -2.97 7.50 -31.36
C CYS A 143 -1.97 7.92 -30.27
N GLN A 144 -2.00 9.21 -29.91
CA GLN A 144 -1.14 9.76 -28.89
C GLN A 144 -1.47 9.16 -27.52
N VAL A 145 -0.43 8.75 -26.78
CA VAL A 145 -0.53 8.18 -25.44
C VAL A 145 0.02 9.16 -24.40
N ARG A 146 -0.69 9.31 -23.30
CA ARG A 146 -0.19 9.90 -22.08
C ARG A 146 0.19 8.77 -21.14
N LEU A 147 1.45 8.71 -20.74
CA LEU A 147 2.00 7.66 -19.87
C LEU A 147 2.62 8.31 -18.63
N ASN A 148 2.20 7.89 -17.46
CA ASN A 148 2.88 8.20 -16.20
C ASN A 148 3.58 6.95 -15.70
N LEU A 149 4.92 6.97 -15.63
CA LEU A 149 5.73 5.88 -15.10
C LEU A 149 6.34 6.32 -13.76
N SER A 150 6.15 5.51 -12.73
CA SER A 150 6.67 5.81 -11.40
C SER A 150 7.35 4.61 -10.76
N GLN A 151 8.35 4.91 -9.92
CA GLN A 151 8.90 3.99 -8.94
C GLN A 151 8.51 4.49 -7.55
N THR A 152 8.01 3.60 -6.71
CA THR A 152 7.73 3.87 -5.30
C THR A 152 8.51 2.88 -4.46
N ILE A 153 9.27 3.38 -3.49
CA ILE A 153 9.90 2.59 -2.44
C ILE A 153 9.19 2.90 -1.15
N LEU A 154 8.66 1.87 -0.51
CA LEU A 154 8.07 1.95 0.80
C LEU A 154 8.98 1.21 1.78
N THR A 155 9.48 1.92 2.78
CA THR A 155 10.27 1.34 3.87
C THR A 155 9.47 1.50 5.15
N MET A 156 9.22 0.40 5.83
CA MET A 156 8.52 0.36 7.10
C MET A 156 9.45 -0.16 8.18
N GLY A 157 9.30 0.36 9.38
CA GLY A 157 9.99 -0.13 10.57
C GLY A 157 9.05 -0.13 11.76
N ILE A 158 9.23 -1.05 12.68
CA ILE A 158 8.45 -1.17 13.91
C ILE A 158 9.36 -1.45 15.10
N VAL A 159 9.06 -0.81 16.21
CA VAL A 159 9.63 -1.13 17.53
C VAL A 159 8.53 -1.14 18.58
N ASN A 160 8.61 -2.04 19.55
CA ASN A 160 7.63 -2.05 20.63
C ASN A 160 8.20 -2.58 21.95
N THR A 161 7.38 -2.53 22.99
CA THR A 161 7.70 -3.02 24.34
C THR A 161 7.82 -4.54 24.44
N ASN A 162 7.39 -5.31 23.45
CA ASN A 162 7.59 -6.77 23.35
C ASN A 162 8.93 -7.13 22.70
N ASN A 163 9.87 -6.17 22.61
CA ASN A 163 11.18 -6.29 21.98
C ASN A 163 11.14 -6.61 20.46
N ILE A 164 10.05 -6.30 19.79
CA ILE A 164 10.03 -6.31 18.35
C ILE A 164 10.85 -5.13 17.82
N GLU A 165 11.72 -5.41 16.87
CA GLU A 165 12.50 -4.43 16.11
C GLU A 165 12.71 -4.97 14.71
N GLU A 166 11.83 -4.59 13.79
CA GLU A 166 11.83 -5.10 12.45
C GLU A 166 11.75 -3.99 11.42
N THR A 167 12.28 -4.25 10.24
CA THR A 167 12.18 -3.35 9.08
C THR A 167 11.95 -4.15 7.82
N ALA A 168 11.10 -3.62 6.96
CA ALA A 168 10.87 -4.15 5.62
C ALA A 168 10.92 -3.02 4.59
N SER A 169 11.30 -3.34 3.36
CA SER A 169 11.28 -2.40 2.26
C SER A 169 10.76 -3.07 1.01
N VAL A 170 9.80 -2.45 0.34
CA VAL A 170 9.24 -2.92 -0.93
C VAL A 170 9.44 -1.86 -2.00
N CYS A 171 9.81 -2.31 -3.21
CA CYS A 171 9.89 -1.48 -4.40
C CYS A 171 8.79 -1.88 -5.37
N ARG A 172 8.11 -0.90 -5.94
CA ARG A 172 7.08 -1.09 -6.96
C ARG A 172 7.29 -0.09 -8.08
N PHE A 173 7.25 -0.58 -9.31
CA PHE A 173 7.10 0.23 -10.51
C PHE A 173 5.63 0.19 -10.94
N ALA A 174 5.10 1.33 -11.35
CA ALA A 174 3.73 1.45 -11.83
C ALA A 174 3.68 2.31 -13.08
N ALA A 175 2.91 1.87 -14.06
CA ALA A 175 2.65 2.60 -15.29
C ALA A 175 1.14 2.82 -15.43
N GLU A 176 0.76 4.07 -15.70
CA GLU A 176 -0.61 4.49 -15.99
C GLU A 176 -0.63 5.06 -17.41
N ALA A 177 -1.41 4.47 -18.30
CA ALA A 177 -1.52 4.91 -19.69
C ALA A 177 -2.93 5.37 -19.99
N ALA A 178 -3.05 6.52 -20.68
CA ALA A 178 -4.31 7.04 -21.14
C ALA A 178 -4.21 7.41 -22.64
N ALA A 179 -5.23 7.04 -23.43
CA ALA A 179 -5.31 7.30 -24.85
C ALA A 179 -6.74 7.20 -25.32
N ASP A 180 -7.27 8.22 -26.00
CA ASP A 180 -8.57 8.19 -26.67
C ASP A 180 -9.69 7.53 -25.82
N GLY A 181 -9.90 8.02 -24.60
CA GLY A 181 -10.90 7.48 -23.67
C GLY A 181 -10.54 6.15 -22.98
N TYR A 182 -9.37 5.59 -23.25
CA TYR A 182 -8.83 4.45 -22.55
C TYR A 182 -7.99 4.92 -21.37
N GLU A 183 -8.09 4.21 -20.26
CA GLU A 183 -7.20 4.30 -19.11
C GLU A 183 -6.79 2.90 -18.69
N GLY A 184 -5.48 2.67 -18.57
CA GLY A 184 -4.90 1.39 -18.16
C GLY A 184 -3.85 1.57 -17.09
N TYR A 185 -3.65 0.50 -16.33
CA TYR A 185 -2.69 0.43 -15.24
C TYR A 185 -1.95 -0.90 -15.26
N ALA A 186 -0.64 -0.84 -15.07
CA ALA A 186 0.20 -2.01 -14.84
C ALA A 186 1.20 -1.74 -13.70
N CYS A 187 1.55 -2.76 -12.96
CA CYS A 187 2.58 -2.67 -11.94
C CYS A 187 3.49 -3.90 -11.96
N ALA A 188 4.73 -3.71 -11.49
CA ALA A 188 5.76 -4.74 -11.43
C ALA A 188 6.72 -4.48 -10.26
N LEU A 189 7.47 -5.50 -9.85
CA LEU A 189 8.49 -5.37 -8.81
C LEU A 189 9.83 -4.87 -9.39
N THR A 190 10.07 -5.10 -10.67
CA THR A 190 11.24 -4.62 -11.39
C THR A 190 10.84 -3.78 -12.61
N LEU A 191 11.72 -2.89 -13.03
CA LEU A 191 11.48 -2.02 -14.18
C LEU A 191 11.38 -2.82 -15.49
N ASP A 192 12.09 -3.93 -15.58
CA ASP A 192 12.15 -4.76 -16.80
C ASP A 192 10.87 -5.56 -17.01
N GLU A 193 10.17 -5.93 -15.93
CA GLU A 193 8.88 -6.63 -15.98
C GLU A 193 7.74 -5.75 -16.51
N LEU A 194 7.89 -4.43 -16.47
CA LEU A 194 6.89 -3.54 -17.07
C LEU A 194 6.94 -3.63 -18.60
N SER A 195 5.87 -4.16 -19.17
CA SER A 195 5.72 -4.39 -20.61
C SER A 195 4.47 -3.72 -21.16
N PRO A 196 4.36 -3.48 -22.48
CA PRO A 196 3.18 -2.87 -23.09
C PRO A 196 1.99 -3.83 -23.22
N GLU A 197 2.20 -5.16 -23.16
CA GLU A 197 1.20 -6.17 -23.48
C GLU A 197 -0.10 -6.06 -22.68
N PRO A 198 -0.10 -5.81 -21.35
CA PRO A 198 -1.35 -5.63 -20.61
C PRO A 198 -2.20 -4.48 -21.15
N PHE A 199 -1.55 -3.35 -21.46
CA PHE A 199 -2.22 -2.18 -22.01
C PHE A 199 -2.78 -2.43 -23.42
N ILE A 200 -1.99 -3.09 -24.27
CA ILE A 200 -2.39 -3.42 -25.66
C ILE A 200 -3.59 -4.36 -25.65
N HIS A 201 -3.56 -5.38 -24.79
CA HIS A 201 -4.67 -6.30 -24.63
C HIS A 201 -5.93 -5.57 -24.17
N ASP A 202 -5.85 -4.74 -23.14
CA ASP A 202 -6.99 -4.01 -22.60
C ASP A 202 -7.51 -2.98 -23.61
N PHE A 203 -6.64 -2.25 -24.30
CA PHE A 203 -7.01 -1.31 -25.34
C PHE A 203 -7.72 -2.00 -26.51
N SER A 204 -7.26 -3.15 -26.94
CA SER A 204 -7.89 -3.92 -28.02
C SER A 204 -9.30 -4.41 -27.65
N ASN A 205 -9.55 -4.63 -26.37
CA ASN A 205 -10.86 -5.05 -25.86
C ASN A 205 -11.84 -3.88 -25.68
N ARG A 206 -11.38 -2.62 -25.71
CA ARG A 206 -12.23 -1.44 -25.51
C ARG A 206 -13.29 -1.26 -26.60
N ARG A 207 -13.12 -1.88 -27.78
CA ARG A 207 -14.13 -1.85 -28.87
C ARG A 207 -15.54 -2.23 -28.39
N PHE A 208 -15.67 -2.90 -27.25
CA PHE A 208 -16.97 -3.16 -26.64
C PHE A 208 -17.62 -1.89 -26.06
N LEU A 209 -16.83 -0.84 -25.76
CA LEU A 209 -17.34 0.45 -25.28
C LEU A 209 -17.96 1.29 -26.39
N ASP A 210 -17.57 1.03 -27.66
CA ASP A 210 -18.12 1.71 -28.84
C ASP A 210 -19.44 1.06 -29.31
N MET A 211 -19.88 -0.02 -28.66
CA MET A 211 -21.17 -0.64 -28.96
C MET A 211 -22.34 0.22 -28.47
N PRO A 212 -23.46 0.25 -29.18
CA PRO A 212 -24.63 0.99 -28.73
C PRO A 212 -25.05 0.55 -27.33
N THR A 213 -25.18 1.50 -26.43
CA THR A 213 -25.69 1.25 -25.07
C THR A 213 -27.18 0.94 -25.15
N ILE A 214 -27.59 -0.17 -24.57
CA ILE A 214 -28.99 -0.52 -24.34
C ILE A 214 -29.28 -0.45 -22.84
N LEU A 215 -30.48 0.03 -22.51
CA LEU A 215 -30.96 -0.07 -21.12
C LEU A 215 -31.30 -1.54 -20.85
N ALA A 216 -30.63 -2.12 -19.87
CA ALA A 216 -30.97 -3.44 -19.39
C ALA A 216 -32.27 -3.37 -18.59
N GLU A 217 -33.24 -4.24 -18.89
CA GLU A 217 -34.44 -4.37 -18.08
C GLU A 217 -34.09 -4.98 -16.71
N PRO A 218 -34.88 -4.72 -15.65
CA PRO A 218 -34.66 -5.37 -14.38
C PRO A 218 -34.67 -6.90 -14.50
N GLY A 219 -33.60 -7.55 -14.06
CA GLY A 219 -33.47 -9.01 -14.21
C GLY A 219 -32.18 -9.55 -13.61
N VAL A 220 -32.00 -10.86 -13.70
CA VAL A 220 -30.78 -11.55 -13.31
C VAL A 220 -29.95 -11.82 -14.56
N TYR A 221 -28.73 -11.27 -14.57
CA TYR A 221 -27.82 -11.36 -15.69
C TYR A 221 -26.57 -12.15 -15.35
N ARG A 222 -26.01 -12.84 -16.33
CA ARG A 222 -24.67 -13.39 -16.25
C ARG A 222 -23.69 -12.29 -16.65
N ALA A 223 -22.78 -11.92 -15.74
CA ALA A 223 -21.77 -10.89 -16.00
C ALA A 223 -20.38 -11.51 -16.12
N VAL A 224 -19.57 -10.98 -17.03
CA VAL A 224 -18.13 -11.22 -17.11
C VAL A 224 -17.45 -9.95 -16.57
N LEU A 225 -16.68 -10.09 -15.51
CA LEU A 225 -15.95 -8.99 -14.88
C LEU A 225 -14.49 -9.04 -15.32
N SER A 226 -13.92 -7.87 -15.65
CA SER A 226 -12.48 -7.75 -15.86
C SER A 226 -11.73 -7.95 -14.52
N SER A 227 -10.44 -8.30 -14.59
CA SER A 227 -9.59 -8.42 -13.40
C SER A 227 -9.58 -7.14 -12.57
N GLN A 228 -9.58 -5.97 -13.23
CA GLN A 228 -9.65 -4.67 -12.57
C GLN A 228 -10.98 -4.45 -11.85
N ALA A 229 -12.11 -4.83 -12.46
CA ALA A 229 -13.42 -4.74 -11.82
C ALA A 229 -13.51 -5.64 -10.58
N VAL A 230 -12.99 -6.87 -10.66
CA VAL A 230 -12.90 -7.78 -9.52
C VAL A 230 -12.00 -7.19 -8.42
N ASN A 231 -10.83 -6.65 -8.79
CA ASN A 231 -9.92 -6.02 -7.84
C ASN A 231 -10.56 -4.82 -7.13
N ASN A 232 -11.29 -3.96 -7.84
CA ASN A 232 -12.00 -2.82 -7.24
C ASN A 232 -13.09 -3.27 -6.26
N ILE A 233 -13.80 -4.35 -6.55
CA ILE A 233 -14.78 -4.95 -5.63
C ILE A 233 -14.05 -5.48 -4.38
N LEU A 234 -12.94 -6.19 -4.55
CA LEU A 234 -12.18 -6.76 -3.43
C LEU A 234 -11.55 -5.67 -2.56
N ILE A 235 -10.98 -4.61 -3.15
CA ILE A 235 -10.43 -3.46 -2.41
C ILE A 235 -11.52 -2.77 -1.60
N THR A 236 -12.69 -2.56 -2.18
CA THR A 236 -13.83 -1.95 -1.47
C THR A 236 -14.31 -2.85 -0.32
N ALA A 237 -14.31 -4.16 -0.55
CA ALA A 237 -14.71 -5.15 0.46
C ALA A 237 -13.58 -5.48 1.45
N TRP A 238 -12.33 -5.04 1.22
CA TRP A 238 -11.16 -5.43 2.01
C TRP A 238 -11.33 -5.27 3.51
N GLN A 239 -11.93 -4.17 3.93
CA GLN A 239 -12.17 -3.94 5.35
C GLN A 239 -13.09 -4.98 6.00
N MET A 240 -13.94 -5.68 5.23
CA MET A 240 -14.80 -6.74 5.74
C MET A 240 -14.00 -7.99 6.13
N PHE A 241 -12.80 -8.18 5.56
CA PHE A 241 -11.91 -9.31 5.82
C PHE A 241 -10.99 -9.10 7.02
N THR A 242 -11.01 -7.93 7.65
CA THR A 242 -10.17 -7.69 8.82
C THR A 242 -10.67 -8.49 10.02
N ALA A 243 -9.73 -9.12 10.73
CA ALA A 243 -10.05 -9.90 11.94
C ALA A 243 -10.79 -9.06 12.99
N LYS A 244 -10.46 -7.76 13.11
CA LYS A 244 -11.13 -6.82 14.02
C LYS A 244 -12.63 -6.74 13.74
N ARG A 245 -13.02 -6.54 12.47
CA ARG A 245 -14.44 -6.46 12.10
C ARG A 245 -15.16 -7.81 12.18
N ALA A 246 -14.48 -8.90 11.81
CA ALA A 246 -15.03 -10.24 11.93
C ALA A 246 -15.35 -10.56 13.40
N ARG A 247 -14.41 -10.31 14.31
CA ARG A 247 -14.59 -10.57 15.75
C ARG A 247 -15.61 -9.65 16.43
N SER A 248 -15.75 -8.41 15.96
CA SER A 248 -16.76 -7.47 16.48
C SER A 248 -18.18 -7.74 15.98
N GLY A 249 -18.37 -8.66 15.05
CA GLY A 249 -19.67 -8.92 14.42
C GLY A 249 -20.07 -7.86 13.38
N ALA A 250 -19.17 -6.93 13.03
CA ALA A 250 -19.44 -5.83 12.10
C ALA A 250 -19.29 -6.20 10.62
N THR A 251 -19.25 -7.49 10.30
CA THR A 251 -19.13 -8.01 8.93
C THR A 251 -19.94 -9.29 8.76
N PRO A 252 -20.45 -9.59 7.55
CA PRO A 252 -21.10 -10.86 7.23
C PRO A 252 -20.20 -12.08 7.43
N LEU A 253 -18.89 -11.87 7.64
CA LEU A 253 -17.90 -12.92 7.87
C LEU A 253 -17.75 -13.30 9.35
N ALA A 254 -18.44 -12.63 10.26
CA ALA A 254 -18.42 -12.95 11.69
C ALA A 254 -18.85 -14.43 11.92
N GLY A 255 -18.03 -15.15 12.70
CA GLY A 255 -18.26 -16.57 12.99
C GLY A 255 -18.03 -17.52 11.81
N LYS A 256 -17.37 -17.05 10.76
CA LYS A 256 -16.98 -17.86 9.59
C LYS A 256 -15.48 -18.13 9.52
N GLU A 257 -14.78 -17.99 10.63
CA GLU A 257 -13.36 -18.32 10.72
C GLU A 257 -13.13 -19.77 10.27
N ASN A 258 -12.11 -19.99 9.47
CA ASN A 258 -11.75 -21.29 8.89
C ASN A 258 -12.83 -21.92 7.97
N LYS A 259 -13.84 -21.13 7.56
CA LYS A 259 -14.81 -21.58 6.55
C LYS A 259 -14.44 -21.05 5.19
N LYS A 260 -14.60 -21.88 4.18
CA LYS A 260 -14.47 -21.44 2.79
C LYS A 260 -15.58 -20.46 2.45
N ILE A 261 -15.22 -19.24 2.03
CA ILE A 261 -16.14 -18.14 1.74
C ILE A 261 -16.27 -17.94 0.23
N PHE A 262 -15.16 -18.09 -0.49
CA PHE A 262 -15.14 -17.95 -1.94
C PHE A 262 -15.22 -19.32 -2.65
N SER A 263 -15.66 -19.30 -3.90
CA SER A 263 -15.61 -20.50 -4.76
C SER A 263 -14.16 -20.87 -5.09
N ASP A 264 -13.96 -22.13 -5.57
CA ASP A 264 -12.63 -22.62 -5.97
C ASP A 264 -12.02 -21.84 -7.16
N CYS A 265 -12.81 -20.99 -7.81
CA CYS A 265 -12.34 -20.14 -8.91
C CYS A 265 -11.61 -18.87 -8.46
N ILE A 266 -11.61 -18.60 -7.16
CA ILE A 266 -10.88 -17.44 -6.57
C ILE A 266 -9.77 -18.05 -5.72
N THR A 267 -8.56 -18.05 -6.27
CA THR A 267 -7.32 -18.51 -5.63
C THR A 267 -6.43 -17.33 -5.29
#